data_99ed6dc0808fca83e44bb548b3d5e9e2
#
_entry.id   99ed6dc0808fca83e44bb548b3d5e9e2
#
_cell.length_a   1.000
_cell.length_b   1.000
_cell.length_c   1.000
_cell.angle_alpha   90.00
_cell.angle_beta   90.00
_cell.angle_gamma   90.00
#
_symmetry.space_group_name_H-M   'P 1'
#
loop_
_entity.id
_entity.type
_entity.pdbx_description
1 polymer ?
#
loop_
_entity_poly.entity_id
_entity_poly.type
_entity_poly.pdbx_seq_one_letter_code
_entity_poly.pdbx_strand_id
1 'polypeptide(L)'
;MILRVALIAALASAILPGSAIAQQQPSNAQLVKEFRDGFEKGCRQGKTPDVKNQRGYCTCMANSYQARYSGVELRAMSQLAGNLGEQGPAIVNLMMAPEARACNAKY
;
A
#
# COMPACT_ATOMS: atom_id res chain seq x y z
N MET A 1 -11.81 -32.70 -65.60
CA MET A 1 -12.56 -31.92 -64.65
C MET A 1 -11.90 -32.09 -63.29
N ILE A 2 -11.28 -31.06 -62.81
CA ILE A 2 -10.50 -31.08 -61.56
C ILE A 2 -11.36 -30.50 -60.46
N LEU A 3 -11.72 -31.34 -59.51
CA LEU A 3 -12.43 -30.90 -58.31
C LEU A 3 -11.40 -30.33 -57.33
N ARG A 4 -11.42 -29.02 -57.14
CA ARG A 4 -10.63 -28.37 -56.13
C ARG A 4 -11.41 -28.37 -54.83
N VAL A 5 -10.99 -29.20 -53.91
CA VAL A 5 -11.46 -29.14 -52.53
C VAL A 5 -10.66 -28.05 -51.83
N ALA A 6 -11.31 -26.95 -51.51
CA ALA A 6 -10.74 -25.92 -50.70
C ALA A 6 -10.82 -26.35 -49.23
N LEU A 7 -9.66 -26.68 -48.65
CA LEU A 7 -9.54 -26.84 -47.21
C LEU A 7 -9.60 -25.45 -46.55
N ILE A 8 -10.71 -25.15 -45.91
CA ILE A 8 -10.80 -24.01 -45.02
C ILE A 8 -10.20 -24.45 -43.69
N ALA A 9 -8.98 -24.03 -43.41
CA ALA A 9 -8.39 -24.17 -42.09
C ALA A 9 -9.05 -23.12 -41.17
N ALA A 10 -9.96 -23.58 -40.33
CA ALA A 10 -10.50 -22.78 -39.27
C ALA A 10 -9.40 -22.61 -38.20
N LEU A 11 -8.74 -21.46 -38.19
CA LEU A 11 -7.90 -21.02 -37.08
C LEU A 11 -8.80 -20.75 -35.91
N ALA A 12 -8.98 -21.71 -35.03
CA ALA A 12 -9.54 -21.52 -33.74
C ALA A 12 -8.55 -20.69 -32.92
N SER A 13 -8.77 -19.40 -32.87
CA SER A 13 -8.08 -18.50 -31.92
C SER A 13 -8.50 -18.91 -30.53
N ALA A 14 -7.69 -19.73 -29.87
CA ALA A 14 -7.88 -20.02 -28.45
C ALA A 14 -7.60 -18.74 -27.67
N ILE A 15 -8.65 -18.03 -27.33
CA ILE A 15 -8.58 -16.97 -26.34
C ILE A 15 -8.34 -17.65 -25.01
N LEU A 16 -7.10 -17.63 -24.55
CA LEU A 16 -6.71 -18.15 -23.25
C LEU A 16 -7.27 -17.21 -22.18
N PRO A 17 -8.17 -17.67 -21.30
CA PRO A 17 -8.69 -16.84 -20.22
C PRO A 17 -7.70 -16.68 -19.06
N GLY A 18 -6.41 -16.98 -19.28
CA GLY A 18 -5.39 -16.97 -18.25
C GLY A 18 -4.98 -15.61 -17.71
N SER A 19 -5.36 -14.51 -18.36
CA SER A 19 -5.02 -13.16 -17.91
C SER A 19 -5.81 -12.70 -16.68
N ALA A 20 -6.93 -13.34 -16.35
CA ALA A 20 -7.74 -13.00 -15.17
C ALA A 20 -7.16 -13.56 -13.86
N ILE A 21 -6.26 -14.55 -13.93
CA ILE A 21 -5.72 -15.25 -12.76
C ILE A 21 -4.54 -14.50 -12.15
N ALA A 22 -3.85 -13.67 -12.92
CA ALA A 22 -2.65 -12.94 -12.48
C ALA A 22 -2.94 -11.70 -11.65
N GLN A 23 -4.20 -11.34 -11.40
CA GLN A 23 -4.59 -10.09 -10.74
C GLN A 23 -5.38 -10.33 -9.45
N GLN A 24 -4.88 -11.20 -8.60
CA GLN A 24 -5.41 -11.28 -7.26
C GLN A 24 -5.04 -10.00 -6.50
N GLN A 25 -6.07 -9.26 -6.09
CA GLN A 25 -5.91 -8.11 -5.23
C GLN A 25 -5.31 -8.57 -3.90
N PRO A 26 -4.30 -7.89 -3.35
CA PRO A 26 -3.82 -8.17 -1.99
C PRO A 26 -4.96 -8.05 -0.98
N SER A 27 -4.97 -8.91 0.02
CA SER A 27 -5.94 -8.83 1.11
C SER A 27 -5.73 -7.56 1.94
N ASN A 28 -6.76 -7.13 2.66
CA ASN A 28 -6.63 -6.01 3.60
C ASN A 28 -5.49 -6.25 4.60
N ALA A 29 -5.38 -7.46 5.13
CA ALA A 29 -4.32 -7.82 6.08
C ALA A 29 -2.92 -7.68 5.47
N GLN A 30 -2.73 -8.06 4.20
CA GLN A 30 -1.47 -7.90 3.49
C GLN A 30 -1.13 -6.43 3.28
N LEU A 31 -2.09 -5.62 2.86
CA LEU A 31 -1.89 -4.19 2.65
C LEU A 31 -1.55 -3.45 3.94
N VAL A 32 -2.24 -3.80 5.03
CA VAL A 32 -1.93 -3.26 6.37
C VAL A 32 -0.52 -3.65 6.79
N LYS A 33 -0.14 -4.92 6.60
CA LYS A 33 1.20 -5.40 6.94
C LYS A 33 2.29 -4.67 6.14
N GLU A 34 2.11 -4.53 4.84
CA GLU A 34 3.04 -3.79 3.97
C GLU A 34 3.21 -2.35 4.43
N PHE A 35 2.10 -1.67 4.73
CA PHE A 35 2.15 -0.32 5.26
C PHE A 35 2.91 -0.25 6.58
N ARG A 36 2.58 -1.11 7.53
CA ARG A 36 3.21 -1.12 8.85
C ARG A 36 4.71 -1.39 8.77
N ASP A 37 5.10 -2.38 7.98
CA ASP A 37 6.51 -2.75 7.83
C ASP A 37 7.33 -1.57 7.28
N GLY A 38 6.83 -0.91 6.25
CA GLY A 38 7.48 0.26 5.66
C GLY A 38 7.47 1.49 6.57
N PHE A 39 6.32 1.78 7.18
CA PHE A 39 6.17 2.92 8.08
C PHE A 39 7.05 2.79 9.32
N GLU A 40 6.98 1.66 10.01
CA GLU A 40 7.75 1.45 11.24
C GLU A 40 9.25 1.46 10.96
N LYS A 41 9.69 0.87 9.86
CA LYS A 41 11.10 0.91 9.45
C LYS A 41 11.58 2.35 9.23
N GLY A 42 10.86 3.13 8.45
CA GLY A 42 11.21 4.53 8.18
C GLY A 42 11.14 5.40 9.43
N CYS A 43 10.12 5.22 10.24
CA CYS A 43 9.92 5.94 11.49
C CYS A 43 11.06 5.68 12.48
N ARG A 44 11.50 4.43 12.63
CA ARG A 44 12.59 4.07 13.55
C ARG A 44 13.95 4.62 13.15
N GLN A 45 14.16 4.90 11.87
CA GLN A 45 15.39 5.52 11.38
C GLN A 45 15.47 7.01 11.67
N GLY A 46 14.35 7.64 11.95
CA GLY A 46 14.26 9.05 12.27
C GLY A 46 14.28 9.32 13.76
N LYS A 47 14.25 10.62 14.07
CA LYS A 47 14.05 11.12 15.43
C LYS A 47 12.86 12.05 15.42
N THR A 48 11.95 11.84 16.39
CA THR A 48 10.80 12.72 16.59
C THR A 48 11.10 13.64 17.75
N PRO A 49 10.93 14.96 17.61
CA PRO A 49 11.15 15.90 18.72
C PRO A 49 10.34 15.50 19.95
N ASP A 50 10.96 15.60 21.11
CA ASP A 50 10.38 15.32 22.43
C ASP A 50 9.97 13.85 22.68
N VAL A 51 10.27 12.95 21.75
CA VAL A 51 10.06 11.50 21.91
C VAL A 51 11.30 10.87 22.51
N LYS A 52 11.11 10.20 23.66
CA LYS A 52 12.18 9.48 24.36
C LYS A 52 12.33 8.03 23.90
N ASN A 53 11.23 7.42 23.48
CA ASN A 53 11.19 6.05 22.99
C ASN A 53 10.68 6.04 21.54
N GLN A 54 11.57 6.19 20.58
CA GLN A 54 11.23 6.27 19.17
C GLN A 54 10.52 5.00 18.66
N ARG A 55 10.97 3.82 19.09
CA ARG A 55 10.33 2.56 18.69
C ARG A 55 8.88 2.48 19.18
N GLY A 56 8.63 2.82 20.45
CA GLY A 56 7.27 2.86 21.01
C GLY A 56 6.39 3.86 20.30
N TYR A 57 6.91 5.05 20.03
CA TYR A 57 6.21 6.07 19.25
C TYR A 57 5.83 5.57 17.86
N CYS A 58 6.76 4.94 17.14
CA CYS A 58 6.50 4.42 15.79
C CYS A 58 5.42 3.33 15.78
N THR A 59 5.44 2.42 16.74
CA THR A 59 4.39 1.40 16.89
C THR A 59 3.04 2.01 17.24
N CYS A 60 3.03 2.99 18.14
CA CYS A 60 1.83 3.75 18.48
C CYS A 60 1.22 4.43 17.26
N MET A 61 2.03 5.08 16.45
CA MET A 61 1.57 5.71 15.21
C MET A 61 1.07 4.69 14.19
N ALA A 62 1.76 3.57 14.02
CA ALA A 62 1.31 2.51 13.13
C ALA A 62 -0.07 1.96 13.54
N ASN A 63 -0.28 1.74 14.84
CA ASN A 63 -1.58 1.34 15.38
C ASN A 63 -2.65 2.39 15.12
N SER A 64 -2.32 3.65 15.24
CA SER A 64 -3.23 4.78 15.00
C SER A 64 -3.67 4.85 13.54
N TYR A 65 -2.75 4.68 12.60
CA TYR A 65 -3.07 4.60 11.18
C TYR A 65 -4.00 3.43 10.89
N GLN A 66 -3.69 2.26 11.41
CA GLN A 66 -4.50 1.06 11.20
C GLN A 66 -5.90 1.20 11.81
N ALA A 67 -6.04 1.91 12.90
CA ALA A 67 -7.34 2.16 13.54
C ALA A 67 -8.24 3.08 12.69
N ARG A 68 -7.66 3.98 11.91
CA ARG A 68 -8.42 4.96 11.09
C ARG A 68 -8.66 4.52 9.66
N TYR A 69 -7.77 3.75 9.08
CA TYR A 69 -7.75 3.49 7.63
C TYR A 69 -7.66 2.01 7.33
N SER A 70 -8.35 1.60 6.25
CA SER A 70 -8.21 0.27 5.67
C SER A 70 -6.86 0.11 4.97
N GLY A 71 -6.50 -1.14 4.64
CA GLY A 71 -5.28 -1.42 3.89
C GLY A 71 -5.23 -0.72 2.53
N VAL A 72 -6.35 -0.65 1.82
CA VAL A 72 -6.46 0.06 0.53
C VAL A 72 -6.23 1.56 0.71
N GLU A 73 -6.81 2.15 1.74
CA GLU A 73 -6.61 3.56 2.05
C GLU A 73 -5.17 3.86 2.46
N LEU A 74 -4.56 3.01 3.28
CA LEU A 74 -3.16 3.14 3.69
C LEU A 74 -2.21 3.05 2.48
N ARG A 75 -2.49 2.15 1.55
CA ARG A 75 -1.72 2.06 0.31
C ARG A 75 -1.86 3.33 -0.54
N ALA A 76 -3.08 3.83 -0.69
CA ALA A 76 -3.33 5.08 -1.42
C ALA A 76 -2.62 6.28 -0.78
N MET A 77 -2.62 6.38 0.55
CA MET A 77 -1.90 7.41 1.28
C MET A 77 -0.39 7.33 1.06
N SER A 78 0.16 6.13 1.06
CA SER A 78 1.59 5.92 0.81
C SER A 78 1.98 6.33 -0.62
N GLN A 79 1.14 6.01 -1.60
CA GLN A 79 1.34 6.42 -2.99
C GLN A 79 1.26 7.94 -3.16
N LEU A 80 0.28 8.57 -2.52
CA LEU A 80 0.12 10.01 -2.53
C LEU A 80 1.32 10.70 -1.89
N ALA A 81 1.76 10.24 -0.74
CA ALA A 81 2.94 10.78 -0.04
C ALA A 81 4.19 10.67 -0.91
N GLY A 82 4.39 9.54 -1.61
CA GLY A 82 5.50 9.35 -2.53
C GLY A 82 5.45 10.32 -3.72
N ASN A 83 4.27 10.56 -4.27
CA ASN A 83 4.08 11.47 -5.40
C ASN A 83 4.32 12.96 -5.04
N LEU A 84 4.12 13.32 -3.78
CA LEU A 84 4.36 14.68 -3.28
C LEU A 84 5.83 14.93 -2.90
N GLY A 85 6.69 13.93 -3.03
CA GLY A 85 8.11 14.05 -2.72
C GLY A 85 8.37 14.42 -1.27
N GLU A 86 9.22 15.40 -1.03
CA GLU A 86 9.62 15.83 0.32
C GLU A 86 8.46 16.36 1.17
N GLN A 87 7.41 16.87 0.55
CA GLN A 87 6.23 17.39 1.26
C GLN A 87 5.23 16.31 1.65
N GLY A 88 5.32 15.12 1.07
CA GLY A 88 4.38 14.03 1.32
C GLY A 88 4.28 13.64 2.79
N PRO A 89 5.38 13.34 3.49
CA PRO A 89 5.35 12.99 4.90
C PRO A 89 4.75 14.08 5.79
N ALA A 90 5.04 15.35 5.51
CA ALA A 90 4.51 16.47 6.27
C ALA A 90 2.97 16.56 6.18
N ILE A 91 2.41 16.36 4.99
CA ILE A 91 0.96 16.39 4.78
C ILE A 91 0.29 15.23 5.51
N VAL A 92 0.83 14.04 5.40
CA VAL A 92 0.29 12.86 6.10
C VAL A 92 0.36 13.03 7.61
N ASN A 93 1.45 13.61 8.12
CA ASN A 93 1.58 13.92 9.54
C ASN A 93 0.53 14.92 10.02
N LEU A 94 0.18 15.92 9.21
CA LEU A 94 -0.90 16.86 9.56
C LEU A 94 -2.26 16.14 9.68
N MET A 95 -2.53 15.18 8.84
CA MET A 95 -3.76 14.37 8.91
C MET A 95 -3.84 13.57 10.20
N MET A 96 -2.69 13.17 10.75
CA MET A 96 -2.58 12.36 11.95
C MET A 96 -2.14 13.17 13.19
N ALA A 97 -2.29 14.49 13.15
CA ALA A 97 -1.80 15.35 14.23
C ALA A 97 -2.35 15.01 15.63
N PRO A 98 -3.65 14.71 15.82
CA PRO A 98 -4.16 14.32 17.13
C PRO A 98 -3.51 13.05 17.68
N GLU A 99 -3.35 12.05 16.82
CA GLU A 99 -2.73 10.77 17.18
C GLU A 99 -1.24 10.93 17.45
N ALA A 100 -0.57 11.75 16.64
CA ALA A 100 0.85 12.07 16.86
C ALA A 100 1.07 12.74 18.22
N ARG A 101 0.21 13.66 18.61
CA ARG A 101 0.29 14.29 19.95
C ARG A 101 0.06 13.27 21.06
N ALA A 102 -0.92 12.38 20.91
CA ALA A 102 -1.20 11.34 21.89
C ALA A 102 -0.04 10.35 22.03
N CYS A 103 0.53 9.89 20.93
CA CYS A 103 1.69 9.01 20.94
C CYS A 103 2.94 9.70 21.51
N ASN A 104 3.16 10.97 21.16
CA ASN A 104 4.28 11.75 21.67
C ASN A 104 4.22 11.90 23.19
N ALA A 105 3.03 12.17 23.73
CA ALA A 105 2.84 12.33 25.18
C ALA A 105 3.12 11.03 25.95
N LYS A 106 3.00 9.87 25.31
CA LYS A 106 3.13 8.56 25.96
C LYS A 106 4.55 8.00 25.86
N TYR A 107 5.28 8.30 24.83
CA TYR A 107 6.58 7.74 24.52
C TYR A 107 7.68 8.81 24.42
#